data_adb16189ffeb6aadfb3a54aaa99d3442
#
_entry.id   adb16189ffeb6aadfb3a54aaa99d3442
#
_cell.length_a   1.000
_cell.length_b   1.000
_cell.length_c   1.000
_cell.angle_alpha   90.00
_cell.angle_beta   90.00
_cell.angle_gamma   90.00
#
_symmetry.space_group_name_H-M   'P 1'
#
loop_
_entity.id
_entity.type
_entity.pdbx_description
1 polymer ?
#
loop_
_entity_poly.entity_id
_entity_poly.type
_entity_poly.pdbx_seq_one_letter_code
_entity_poly.pdbx_strand_id
1 'polypeptide(L)'
;MTLAIRSLQTHWRGTQPLPAQRLQGWVDTLAAQDGDALAAGLVREDEWLFVRRLPLQLRWRADAADEEIAGAWRDSLAAALQQAAGAPGGPEVLRYAHRHDALADLLYRSALGETGRQWAWQRMALLPRAGLAAAQALEHATGVLLREPQAVWPVLARLLAGETDCACLTALLRAWSAARWRELLLASPQTRPYAWSLAPGTDAEAEAGTAPARSPSAATPSPAAAALLTWAAARPQLVADRAGAVAVLLAALTWPGGPPTAAQAALRLRAVQQWLQPPAQRAAPVAHRDSPGTVPPGRPANDGAAPVRERDEQQAALPPLPPMAAAGLATQFGGLLFWLGQLPRLGAVAKGESPSALALWALARALGVPADDPACAAFCGGGVPDEDLPPALVADAQAHAQRFAAWLDEAAPDLAPPRIEAVCRRTGRLHMAPGWIELRLPLASVDTAVRRLGLDLDPGWLPWLGCVVSIRYED
;
A
#
# COMPACT_ATOMS: atom_id res chain seq x y z
N MET A 1 -11.78 17.05 9.62
CA MET A 1 -10.38 16.88 10.06
C MET A 1 -10.27 17.49 11.46
N THR A 2 -9.58 16.86 12.42
CA THR A 2 -9.50 17.35 13.80
C THR A 2 -8.07 17.55 14.23
N LEU A 3 -7.68 18.81 14.56
CA LEU A 3 -6.40 19.11 15.20
C LEU A 3 -6.51 18.85 16.71
N ALA A 4 -5.65 17.97 17.24
CA ALA A 4 -5.60 17.71 18.68
C ALA A 4 -4.21 18.03 19.23
N ILE A 5 -4.11 19.04 20.06
CA ILE A 5 -2.90 19.40 20.82
C ILE A 5 -3.00 18.74 22.20
N ARG A 6 -2.08 17.84 22.54
CA ARG A 6 -2.17 17.07 23.80
C ARG A 6 -1.42 17.68 24.95
N SER A 7 -0.37 18.39 24.66
CA SER A 7 0.46 19.04 25.67
C SER A 7 1.04 20.30 25.09
N LEU A 8 0.90 21.37 25.83
CA LEU A 8 1.53 22.64 25.53
C LEU A 8 2.42 23.00 26.72
N GLN A 9 3.72 23.18 26.47
CA GLN A 9 4.67 23.64 27.46
C GLN A 9 5.15 25.02 27.05
N THR A 10 5.02 25.98 27.93
CA THR A 10 5.42 27.37 27.69
C THR A 10 6.54 27.75 28.63
N HIS A 11 7.57 28.39 28.07
CA HIS A 11 8.68 28.96 28.83
C HIS A 11 8.77 30.46 28.54
N TRP A 12 8.53 31.26 29.57
CA TRP A 12 8.65 32.71 29.49
C TRP A 12 10.08 33.17 29.82
N ARG A 13 10.58 34.07 28.99
CA ARG A 13 11.85 34.80 29.26
C ARG A 13 11.60 36.27 28.97
N GLY A 14 11.62 37.09 29.99
CA GLY A 14 11.40 38.54 29.86
C GLY A 14 12.00 39.31 31.03
N THR A 15 12.04 40.63 30.88
CA THR A 15 12.56 41.59 31.92
C THR A 15 11.56 41.75 33.07
N GLN A 16 10.29 41.40 32.87
CA GLN A 16 9.25 41.47 33.89
C GLN A 16 8.58 40.10 34.06
N PRO A 17 8.16 39.75 35.29
CA PRO A 17 7.42 38.52 35.52
C PRO A 17 6.06 38.59 34.84
N LEU A 18 5.71 37.56 34.07
CA LEU A 18 4.38 37.40 33.47
C LEU A 18 3.45 36.73 34.49
N PRO A 19 2.29 37.33 34.83
CA PRO A 19 1.32 36.65 35.66
C PRO A 19 0.83 35.31 35.01
N ALA A 20 0.85 34.24 35.79
CA ALA A 20 0.44 32.90 35.30
C ALA A 20 -1.00 32.91 34.74
N GLN A 21 -1.90 33.68 35.31
CA GLN A 21 -3.28 33.83 34.82
C GLN A 21 -3.35 34.40 33.42
N ARG A 22 -2.48 35.40 33.08
CA ARG A 22 -2.43 35.98 31.74
C ARG A 22 -1.95 34.98 30.72
N LEU A 23 -0.90 34.21 31.06
CA LEU A 23 -0.42 33.13 30.21
C LEU A 23 -1.49 32.06 29.98
N GLN A 24 -2.21 31.66 31.03
CA GLN A 24 -3.31 30.70 30.94
C GLN A 24 -4.43 31.25 30.04
N GLY A 25 -4.79 32.51 30.15
CA GLY A 25 -5.80 33.14 29.30
C GLY A 25 -5.44 33.08 27.81
N TRP A 26 -4.15 33.27 27.45
CA TRP A 26 -3.70 33.12 26.06
C TRP A 26 -3.79 31.68 25.58
N VAL A 27 -3.39 30.72 26.43
CA VAL A 27 -3.53 29.27 26.12
C VAL A 27 -4.98 28.89 25.92
N ASP A 28 -5.88 29.35 26.77
CA ASP A 28 -7.32 29.08 26.68
C ASP A 28 -7.91 29.71 25.40
N THR A 29 -7.49 30.93 25.06
CA THR A 29 -7.91 31.59 23.81
C THR A 29 -7.43 30.81 22.57
N LEU A 30 -6.20 30.31 22.59
CA LEU A 30 -5.67 29.48 21.50
C LEU A 30 -6.43 28.14 21.42
N ALA A 31 -6.70 27.51 22.56
CA ALA A 31 -7.45 26.24 22.62
C ALA A 31 -8.92 26.37 22.19
N ALA A 32 -9.52 27.55 22.39
CA ALA A 32 -10.89 27.85 21.96
C ALA A 32 -11.00 28.18 20.46
N GLN A 33 -9.88 28.37 19.76
CA GLN A 33 -9.88 28.63 18.32
C GLN A 33 -10.21 27.36 17.55
N ASP A 34 -10.80 27.55 16.38
CA ASP A 34 -11.09 26.45 15.46
C ASP A 34 -9.78 25.81 14.95
N GLY A 35 -9.39 24.72 15.59
CA GLY A 35 -8.21 23.93 15.21
C GLY A 35 -8.31 23.37 13.79
N ASP A 36 -9.53 23.16 13.31
CA ASP A 36 -9.77 22.65 11.96
C ASP A 36 -9.44 23.72 10.91
N ALA A 37 -9.65 25.00 11.21
CA ALA A 37 -9.22 26.10 10.35
C ALA A 37 -7.69 26.21 10.27
N LEU A 38 -6.96 25.98 11.38
CA LEU A 38 -5.50 25.94 11.41
C LEU A 38 -4.91 24.77 10.62
N ALA A 39 -5.64 23.67 10.57
CA ALA A 39 -5.23 22.45 9.87
C ALA A 39 -5.72 22.39 8.42
N ALA A 40 -6.57 23.33 8.01
CA ALA A 40 -7.12 23.37 6.65
C ALA A 40 -6.00 23.41 5.59
N GLY A 41 -6.04 22.48 4.66
CA GLY A 41 -5.05 22.37 3.59
C GLY A 41 -3.71 21.72 3.96
N LEU A 42 -3.46 21.40 5.24
CA LEU A 42 -2.21 20.72 5.65
C LEU A 42 -2.20 19.23 5.30
N VAL A 43 -3.34 18.59 5.40
CA VAL A 43 -3.52 17.15 5.11
C VAL A 43 -4.85 16.93 4.39
N ARG A 44 -4.92 15.85 3.63
CA ARG A 44 -6.11 15.40 2.93
C ARG A 44 -7.05 14.69 3.91
N GLU A 45 -8.28 14.44 3.52
CA GLU A 45 -9.33 13.87 4.40
C GLU A 45 -8.92 12.52 5.00
N ASP A 46 -8.21 11.68 4.23
CA ASP A 46 -7.76 10.35 4.64
C ASP A 46 -6.30 10.31 5.12
N GLU A 47 -5.63 11.43 5.16
CA GLU A 47 -4.24 11.55 5.59
C GLU A 47 -4.12 11.80 7.09
N TRP A 48 -3.03 11.27 7.67
CA TRP A 48 -2.69 11.46 9.07
C TRP A 48 -1.36 12.17 9.16
N LEU A 49 -1.33 13.33 9.80
CA LEU A 49 -0.12 14.05 10.15
C LEU A 49 0.07 14.01 11.66
N PHE A 50 1.18 13.46 12.10
CA PHE A 50 1.58 13.43 13.50
C PHE A 50 2.81 14.28 13.70
N VAL A 51 2.72 15.28 14.56
CA VAL A 51 3.84 16.10 15.01
C VAL A 51 4.06 15.81 16.48
N ARG A 52 5.20 15.20 16.82
CA ARG A 52 5.53 14.83 18.19
C ARG A 52 5.91 16.04 19.03
N ARG A 53 6.67 16.94 18.43
CA ARG A 53 7.13 18.16 19.07
C ARG A 53 7.19 19.29 18.06
N LEU A 54 6.56 20.40 18.37
CA LEU A 54 6.54 21.60 17.54
C LEU A 54 7.07 22.76 18.37
N PRO A 55 8.36 23.12 18.26
CA PRO A 55 8.90 24.25 18.97
C PRO A 55 8.42 25.55 18.31
N LEU A 56 7.84 26.45 19.12
CA LEU A 56 7.44 27.79 18.72
C LEU A 56 8.28 28.79 19.50
N GLN A 57 8.76 29.83 18.82
CA GLN A 57 9.43 30.96 19.45
C GLN A 57 8.71 32.24 19.06
N LEU A 58 8.17 32.91 20.04
CA LEU A 58 7.44 34.14 19.88
C LEU A 58 8.16 35.26 20.61
N ARG A 59 8.20 36.46 20.00
CA ARG A 59 8.71 37.65 20.60
C ARG A 59 7.69 38.76 20.48
N TRP A 60 7.35 39.40 21.59
CA TRP A 60 6.41 40.52 21.59
C TRP A 60 6.86 41.60 22.58
N ARG A 61 6.24 42.74 22.48
CA ARG A 61 6.48 43.87 23.42
C ARG A 61 5.69 43.61 24.70
N ALA A 62 6.19 44.06 25.82
CA ALA A 62 5.59 43.87 27.12
C ALA A 62 4.19 44.58 27.24
N ASP A 63 3.98 45.60 26.43
CA ASP A 63 2.74 46.40 26.34
C ASP A 63 1.78 45.96 25.24
N ALA A 64 2.08 44.85 24.54
CA ALA A 64 1.21 44.33 23.50
C ALA A 64 -0.16 43.87 24.05
N ALA A 65 -1.22 44.09 23.28
CA ALA A 65 -2.55 43.64 23.62
C ALA A 65 -2.68 42.11 23.56
N ASP A 66 -3.50 41.53 24.39
CA ASP A 66 -3.68 40.07 24.45
C ASP A 66 -4.17 39.49 23.11
N GLU A 67 -5.01 40.23 22.36
CA GLU A 67 -5.47 39.85 21.02
C GLU A 67 -4.34 39.82 19.99
N GLU A 68 -3.39 40.77 20.06
CA GLU A 68 -2.21 40.81 19.20
C GLU A 68 -1.31 39.60 19.47
N ILE A 69 -1.08 39.27 20.74
CA ILE A 69 -0.30 38.12 21.16
C ILE A 69 -0.95 36.81 20.72
N ALA A 70 -2.27 36.66 20.89
CA ALA A 70 -3.02 35.50 20.45
C ALA A 70 -3.00 35.34 18.90
N GLY A 71 -3.08 36.46 18.17
CA GLY A 71 -2.92 36.49 16.73
C GLY A 71 -1.55 36.01 16.26
N ALA A 72 -0.48 36.61 16.83
CA ALA A 72 0.90 36.23 16.53
C ALA A 72 1.19 34.76 16.86
N TRP A 73 0.60 34.23 17.93
CA TRP A 73 0.74 32.84 18.32
C TRP A 73 0.07 31.91 17.29
N ARG A 74 -1.17 32.22 16.89
CA ARG A 74 -1.89 31.48 15.85
C ARG A 74 -1.10 31.43 14.54
N ASP A 75 -0.61 32.58 14.07
CA ASP A 75 0.11 32.69 12.81
C ASP A 75 1.42 31.90 12.86
N SER A 76 2.14 31.98 14.00
CA SER A 76 3.35 31.21 14.22
C SER A 76 3.08 29.69 14.28
N LEU A 77 1.97 29.28 14.90
CA LEU A 77 1.55 27.87 14.95
C LEU A 77 1.19 27.37 13.55
N ALA A 78 0.41 28.14 12.79
CA ALA A 78 0.06 27.80 11.41
C ALA A 78 1.30 27.64 10.53
N ALA A 79 2.23 28.61 10.58
CA ALA A 79 3.47 28.56 9.83
C ALA A 79 4.35 27.35 10.21
N ALA A 80 4.47 27.05 11.51
CA ALA A 80 5.25 25.91 11.99
C ALA A 80 4.60 24.56 11.59
N LEU A 81 3.26 24.46 11.61
CA LEU A 81 2.54 23.28 11.11
C LEU A 81 2.73 23.11 9.61
N GLN A 82 2.64 24.17 8.82
CA GLN A 82 2.90 24.14 7.38
C GLN A 82 4.33 23.67 7.08
N GLN A 83 5.31 24.23 7.79
CA GLN A 83 6.70 23.82 7.66
C GLN A 83 6.89 22.34 8.02
N ALA A 84 6.29 21.86 9.12
CA ALA A 84 6.34 20.47 9.52
C ALA A 84 5.67 19.55 8.47
N ALA A 85 4.53 19.96 7.92
CA ALA A 85 3.84 19.22 6.88
C ALA A 85 4.63 19.15 5.57
N GLY A 86 5.39 20.19 5.22
CA GLY A 86 6.23 20.24 4.03
C GLY A 86 7.54 19.47 4.13
N ALA A 87 7.97 19.08 5.34
CA ALA A 87 9.20 18.31 5.58
C ALA A 87 8.91 16.95 6.25
N PRO A 88 8.10 16.07 5.64
CA PRO A 88 7.78 14.78 6.24
C PRO A 88 9.00 13.85 6.25
N GLY A 89 9.09 12.99 7.25
CA GLY A 89 10.08 11.90 7.30
C GLY A 89 11.09 11.98 8.43
N GLY A 90 11.10 13.03 9.23
CA GLY A 90 11.88 13.07 10.46
C GLY A 90 11.26 12.23 11.59
N PRO A 91 12.01 11.94 12.66
CA PRO A 91 11.49 11.19 13.81
C PRO A 91 10.36 11.91 14.56
N GLU A 92 10.26 13.21 14.39
CA GLU A 92 9.30 14.08 15.08
C GLU A 92 8.03 14.38 14.24
N VAL A 93 8.08 14.16 12.91
CA VAL A 93 6.95 14.42 11.99
C VAL A 93 6.69 13.20 11.14
N LEU A 94 5.52 12.62 11.30
CA LEU A 94 5.10 11.43 10.57
C LEU A 94 3.85 11.74 9.76
N ARG A 95 3.86 11.35 8.49
CA ARG A 95 2.74 11.50 7.58
C ARG A 95 2.40 10.14 6.98
N TYR A 96 1.16 9.74 7.08
CA TYR A 96 0.64 8.52 6.50
C TYR A 96 -0.52 8.88 5.57
N ALA A 97 -0.38 8.54 4.30
CA ALA A 97 -1.43 8.76 3.30
C ALA A 97 -2.65 7.87 3.54
N HIS A 98 -2.46 6.73 4.20
CA HIS A 98 -3.52 5.79 4.52
C HIS A 98 -3.16 4.97 5.76
N ARG A 99 -4.19 4.40 6.45
CA ARG A 99 -4.01 3.54 7.64
C ARG A 99 -3.10 2.33 7.37
N HIS A 100 -3.14 1.77 6.14
CA HIS A 100 -2.28 0.64 5.76
C HIS A 100 -0.80 1.04 5.64
N ASP A 101 -0.48 2.29 5.27
CA ASP A 101 0.90 2.81 5.32
C ASP A 101 1.45 2.81 6.75
N ALA A 102 0.63 3.25 7.71
CA ALA A 102 1.01 3.23 9.12
C ALA A 102 1.21 1.81 9.64
N LEU A 103 0.37 0.87 9.21
CA LEU A 103 0.50 -0.55 9.57
C LEU A 103 1.73 -1.19 8.93
N ALA A 104 2.05 -0.84 7.67
CA ALA A 104 3.28 -1.27 7.01
C ALA A 104 4.52 -0.70 7.73
N ASP A 105 4.52 0.60 8.10
CA ASP A 105 5.61 1.22 8.86
C ASP A 105 5.77 0.58 10.25
N LEU A 106 4.67 0.25 10.93
CA LEU A 106 4.69 -0.47 12.22
C LEU A 106 5.34 -1.85 12.08
N LEU A 107 4.93 -2.66 11.08
CA LEU A 107 5.51 -3.97 10.82
C LEU A 107 6.98 -3.88 10.46
N TYR A 108 7.32 -2.98 9.53
CA TYR A 108 8.68 -2.74 9.08
C TYR A 108 9.63 -2.46 10.23
N ARG A 109 9.30 -1.45 11.02
CA ARG A 109 10.17 -1.01 12.11
C ARG A 109 10.21 -1.99 13.27
N SER A 110 9.06 -2.57 13.63
CA SER A 110 9.03 -3.58 14.70
C SER A 110 9.80 -4.84 14.32
N ALA A 111 9.76 -5.29 13.05
CA ALA A 111 10.55 -6.41 12.57
C ALA A 111 12.07 -6.14 12.65
N LEU A 112 12.48 -4.89 12.46
CA LEU A 112 13.87 -4.45 12.56
C LEU A 112 14.29 -4.02 13.98
N GLY A 113 13.39 -4.15 14.97
CA GLY A 113 13.69 -3.84 16.36
C GLY A 113 13.44 -2.38 16.78
N GLU A 114 12.90 -1.55 15.89
CA GLU A 114 12.68 -0.13 16.18
C GLU A 114 11.33 0.15 16.84
N THR A 115 11.34 1.01 17.84
CA THR A 115 10.15 1.34 18.65
C THR A 115 9.82 2.84 18.71
N GLY A 116 10.63 3.69 18.09
CA GLY A 116 10.58 5.15 18.24
C GLY A 116 9.27 5.82 17.79
N ARG A 117 8.45 5.13 16.96
CA ARG A 117 7.19 5.68 16.41
C ARG A 117 5.93 5.15 17.09
N GLN A 118 6.04 4.35 18.14
CA GLN A 118 4.89 3.74 18.81
C GLN A 118 3.87 4.76 19.32
N TRP A 119 4.30 5.97 19.65
CA TRP A 119 3.43 7.08 20.05
C TRP A 119 2.40 7.45 18.96
N ALA A 120 2.78 7.40 17.68
CA ALA A 120 1.87 7.67 16.56
C ALA A 120 0.95 6.47 16.29
N TRP A 121 1.48 5.24 16.25
CA TRP A 121 0.70 4.04 16.01
C TRP A 121 -0.34 3.77 17.11
N GLN A 122 -0.04 4.14 18.35
CA GLN A 122 -1.02 4.12 19.43
C GLN A 122 -2.20 5.07 19.14
N ARG A 123 -1.93 6.24 18.54
CA ARG A 123 -2.98 7.21 18.18
C ARG A 123 -3.92 6.71 17.09
N MET A 124 -3.41 5.86 16.22
CA MET A 124 -4.20 5.20 15.18
C MET A 124 -4.87 3.90 15.67
N ALA A 125 -4.82 3.62 16.96
CA ALA A 125 -5.30 2.37 17.56
C ALA A 125 -4.67 1.11 16.91
N LEU A 126 -3.47 1.22 16.36
CA LEU A 126 -2.68 0.08 15.86
C LEU A 126 -1.94 -0.63 17.00
N LEU A 127 -1.64 0.08 18.09
CA LEU A 127 -1.06 -0.45 19.31
C LEU A 127 -1.92 -0.05 20.52
N PRO A 128 -2.03 -0.92 21.54
CA PRO A 128 -2.80 -0.62 22.75
C PRO A 128 -2.12 0.47 23.62
N ARG A 129 -0.80 0.53 23.58
CA ARG A 129 0.02 1.50 24.30
C ARG A 129 1.36 1.72 23.62
N ALA A 130 2.03 2.81 23.90
CA ALA A 130 3.44 3.02 23.58
C ALA A 130 4.35 2.30 24.62
N GLY A 131 5.63 2.16 24.28
CA GLY A 131 6.62 1.53 25.17
C GLY A 131 6.59 0.01 25.17
N LEU A 132 6.02 -0.63 24.15
CA LEU A 132 6.09 -2.07 23.93
C LEU A 132 7.48 -2.46 23.40
N ALA A 133 7.96 -3.65 23.77
CA ALA A 133 9.10 -4.25 23.07
C ALA A 133 8.74 -4.49 21.60
N ALA A 134 9.73 -4.42 20.69
CA ALA A 134 9.52 -4.56 19.27
C ALA A 134 8.79 -5.86 18.89
N ALA A 135 9.15 -6.97 19.53
CA ALA A 135 8.47 -8.25 19.32
C ALA A 135 6.98 -8.23 19.73
N GLN A 136 6.64 -7.52 20.82
CA GLN A 136 5.25 -7.35 21.25
C GLN A 136 4.48 -6.45 20.27
N ALA A 137 5.11 -5.37 19.79
CA ALA A 137 4.52 -4.50 18.78
C ALA A 137 4.26 -5.25 17.48
N LEU A 138 5.20 -6.10 17.06
CA LEU A 138 5.05 -6.97 15.87
C LEU A 138 3.89 -7.95 16.03
N GLU A 139 3.74 -8.58 17.19
CA GLU A 139 2.62 -9.51 17.46
C GLU A 139 1.27 -8.78 17.45
N HIS A 140 1.20 -7.57 18.03
CA HIS A 140 0.00 -6.73 17.94
C HIS A 140 -0.34 -6.35 16.50
N ALA A 141 0.65 -5.92 15.71
CA ALA A 141 0.47 -5.61 14.29
C ALA A 141 -0.04 -6.81 13.49
N THR A 142 0.51 -7.99 13.76
CA THR A 142 0.05 -9.25 13.18
C THR A 142 -1.42 -9.54 13.54
N GLY A 143 -1.78 -9.34 14.79
CA GLY A 143 -3.16 -9.47 15.27
C GLY A 143 -4.13 -8.45 14.59
N VAL A 144 -3.66 -7.24 14.28
CA VAL A 144 -4.44 -6.26 13.50
C VAL A 144 -4.67 -6.78 12.09
N LEU A 145 -3.63 -7.27 11.41
CA LEU A 145 -3.74 -7.85 10.06
C LEU A 145 -4.73 -9.02 10.00
N LEU A 146 -4.74 -9.90 10.99
CA LEU A 146 -5.67 -11.02 11.02
C LEU A 146 -7.12 -10.59 11.25
N ARG A 147 -7.35 -9.47 11.95
CA ARG A 147 -8.68 -8.88 12.11
C ARG A 147 -9.12 -8.06 10.90
N GLU A 148 -8.18 -7.59 10.10
CA GLU A 148 -8.40 -6.80 8.89
C GLU A 148 -7.84 -7.54 7.66
N PRO A 149 -8.45 -8.67 7.23
CA PRO A 149 -7.88 -9.54 6.19
C PRO A 149 -7.58 -8.85 4.87
N GLN A 150 -8.37 -7.82 4.52
CA GLN A 150 -8.16 -7.03 3.31
C GLN A 150 -6.85 -6.22 3.36
N ALA A 151 -6.35 -5.88 4.56
CA ALA A 151 -5.11 -5.13 4.75
C ALA A 151 -3.86 -5.97 4.55
N VAL A 152 -3.95 -7.31 4.66
CA VAL A 152 -2.79 -8.22 4.63
C VAL A 152 -1.98 -8.02 3.35
N TRP A 153 -2.62 -8.14 2.20
CA TRP A 153 -1.91 -8.06 0.92
C TRP A 153 -1.33 -6.65 0.64
N PRO A 154 -2.09 -5.55 0.74
CA PRO A 154 -1.53 -4.21 0.52
C PRO A 154 -0.34 -3.89 1.43
N VAL A 155 -0.42 -4.32 2.70
CA VAL A 155 0.66 -4.10 3.67
C VAL A 155 1.91 -4.91 3.31
N LEU A 156 1.77 -6.21 3.02
CA LEU A 156 2.89 -7.04 2.61
C LEU A 156 3.48 -6.58 1.28
N ALA A 157 2.65 -6.24 0.31
CA ALA A 157 3.08 -5.71 -0.98
C ALA A 157 3.84 -4.38 -0.83
N ARG A 158 3.37 -3.50 0.06
CA ARG A 158 4.04 -2.23 0.38
C ARG A 158 5.43 -2.44 0.98
N LEU A 159 5.56 -3.43 1.87
CA LEU A 159 6.85 -3.80 2.46
C LEU A 159 7.82 -4.33 1.40
N LEU A 160 7.33 -5.17 0.48
CA LEU A 160 8.15 -5.77 -0.57
C LEU A 160 8.53 -4.77 -1.67
N ALA A 161 7.66 -3.82 -1.99
CA ALA A 161 7.94 -2.79 -3.00
C ALA A 161 8.93 -1.73 -2.51
N GLY A 162 9.04 -1.55 -1.19
CA GLY A 162 9.83 -0.49 -0.56
C GLY A 162 11.30 -0.84 -0.30
N GLU A 163 11.70 -2.10 -0.45
CA GLU A 163 13.04 -2.54 -0.05
C GLU A 163 13.82 -3.21 -1.18
N THR A 164 15.00 -2.69 -1.46
CA THR A 164 15.95 -3.30 -2.41
C THR A 164 16.62 -4.54 -1.84
N ASP A 165 16.84 -4.62 -0.54
CA ASP A 165 17.57 -5.71 0.15
C ASP A 165 16.67 -6.71 0.89
N CYS A 166 15.37 -6.45 0.94
CA CYS A 166 14.36 -7.25 1.64
C CYS A 166 14.73 -7.56 3.12
N ALA A 167 15.33 -6.58 3.83
CA ALA A 167 15.72 -6.74 5.23
C ALA A 167 14.53 -7.03 6.14
N CYS A 168 13.42 -6.30 5.95
CA CYS A 168 12.18 -6.52 6.67
C CYS A 168 11.61 -7.92 6.41
N LEU A 169 11.55 -8.34 5.14
CA LEU A 169 11.09 -9.70 4.80
C LEU A 169 11.94 -10.76 5.50
N THR A 170 13.28 -10.57 5.49
CA THR A 170 14.21 -11.46 6.21
C THR A 170 13.86 -11.54 7.69
N ALA A 171 13.61 -10.40 8.32
CA ALA A 171 13.24 -10.33 9.73
C ALA A 171 11.88 -11.00 10.00
N LEU A 172 10.86 -10.73 9.15
CA LEU A 172 9.54 -11.35 9.26
C LEU A 172 9.57 -12.87 9.05
N LEU A 173 10.36 -13.36 8.08
CA LEU A 173 10.51 -14.81 7.84
C LEU A 173 11.18 -15.53 9.02
N ARG A 174 12.04 -14.83 9.77
CA ARG A 174 12.62 -15.35 11.02
C ARG A 174 11.65 -15.25 12.20
N ALA A 175 10.94 -14.15 12.32
CA ALA A 175 10.03 -13.89 13.44
C ALA A 175 8.75 -14.73 13.39
N TRP A 176 8.18 -14.93 12.20
CA TRP A 176 6.93 -15.66 12.04
C TRP A 176 7.16 -17.14 11.69
N SER A 177 6.46 -18.04 12.38
CA SER A 177 6.44 -19.45 12.05
C SER A 177 5.77 -19.71 10.69
N ALA A 178 6.02 -20.88 10.10
CA ALA A 178 5.34 -21.31 8.88
C ALA A 178 3.80 -21.32 9.04
N ALA A 179 3.31 -21.70 10.22
CA ALA A 179 1.88 -21.67 10.55
C ALA A 179 1.32 -20.22 10.54
N ARG A 180 2.06 -19.24 11.11
CA ARG A 180 1.65 -17.85 11.13
C ARG A 180 1.64 -17.25 9.71
N TRP A 181 2.64 -17.54 8.91
CA TRP A 181 2.64 -17.16 7.49
C TRP A 181 1.43 -17.72 6.75
N ARG A 182 1.14 -19.01 6.94
CA ARG A 182 -0.01 -19.66 6.31
C ARG A 182 -1.32 -19.00 6.75
N GLU A 183 -1.49 -18.71 8.03
CA GLU A 183 -2.67 -18.03 8.58
C GLU A 183 -2.90 -16.66 7.90
N LEU A 184 -1.86 -15.83 7.83
CA LEU A 184 -1.92 -14.51 7.18
C LEU A 184 -2.24 -14.62 5.68
N LEU A 185 -1.56 -15.51 4.96
CA LEU A 185 -1.75 -15.66 3.53
C LEU A 185 -3.12 -16.26 3.18
N LEU A 186 -3.69 -17.10 4.05
CA LEU A 186 -5.06 -17.60 3.91
C LEU A 186 -6.11 -16.56 4.28
N ALA A 187 -5.79 -15.61 5.15
CA ALA A 187 -6.70 -14.53 5.52
C ALA A 187 -6.97 -13.60 4.33
N SER A 188 -5.95 -13.24 3.56
CA SER A 188 -6.08 -12.29 2.44
C SER A 188 -6.78 -12.91 1.23
N PRO A 189 -7.79 -12.24 0.66
CA PRO A 189 -8.44 -12.70 -0.57
C PRO A 189 -7.47 -12.90 -1.75
N GLN A 190 -6.46 -12.05 -1.89
CA GLN A 190 -5.50 -12.06 -2.99
C GLN A 190 -4.51 -13.22 -2.91
N THR A 191 -4.10 -13.61 -1.71
CA THR A 191 -3.11 -14.68 -1.51
C THR A 191 -3.72 -16.02 -1.15
N ARG A 192 -4.97 -16.03 -0.68
CA ARG A 192 -5.70 -17.24 -0.28
C ARG A 192 -5.70 -18.36 -1.32
N PRO A 193 -6.02 -18.11 -2.63
CA PRO A 193 -6.05 -19.17 -3.63
C PRO A 193 -4.68 -19.85 -3.80
N TYR A 194 -3.60 -19.07 -3.74
CA TYR A 194 -2.24 -19.59 -3.77
C TYR A 194 -1.90 -20.40 -2.52
N ALA A 195 -2.21 -19.86 -1.34
CA ALA A 195 -1.93 -20.52 -0.07
C ALA A 195 -2.73 -21.82 0.11
N TRP A 196 -3.95 -21.86 -0.42
CA TRP A 196 -4.79 -23.07 -0.45
C TRP A 196 -4.20 -24.15 -1.35
N SER A 197 -3.71 -23.78 -2.53
CA SER A 197 -3.08 -24.72 -3.48
C SER A 197 -1.77 -25.35 -2.98
N LEU A 198 -1.19 -24.81 -1.89
CA LEU A 198 -0.03 -25.40 -1.22
C LEU A 198 -0.41 -26.42 -0.14
N ALA A 199 -1.69 -26.59 0.19
CA ALA A 199 -2.11 -27.54 1.19
C ALA A 199 -1.94 -28.98 0.68
N PRO A 200 -1.29 -29.88 1.46
CA PRO A 200 -1.19 -31.28 1.06
C PRO A 200 -2.60 -31.91 0.99
N GLY A 201 -2.92 -32.57 -0.11
CA GLY A 201 -4.18 -33.31 -0.29
C GLY A 201 -5.34 -32.51 -0.92
N THR A 202 -5.11 -31.33 -1.44
CA THR A 202 -6.10 -30.67 -2.29
C THR A 202 -6.04 -31.29 -3.69
N ASP A 203 -7.15 -31.97 -4.09
CA ASP A 203 -7.34 -32.58 -5.42
C ASP A 203 -7.43 -31.54 -6.56
N ALA A 204 -6.79 -30.39 -6.42
CA ALA A 204 -6.64 -29.38 -7.47
C ALA A 204 -5.98 -29.97 -8.75
N GLU A 205 -5.41 -31.17 -8.65
CA GLU A 205 -4.90 -31.91 -9.79
C GLU A 205 -6.01 -32.57 -10.64
N ALA A 206 -7.15 -32.89 -10.04
CA ALA A 206 -8.24 -33.57 -10.74
C ALA A 206 -9.07 -32.61 -11.61
N GLU A 207 -9.23 -31.36 -11.21
CA GLU A 207 -9.98 -30.37 -11.99
C GLU A 207 -9.14 -29.68 -13.09
N ALA A 208 -7.82 -29.67 -12.98
CA ALA A 208 -6.92 -29.08 -13.98
C ALA A 208 -6.80 -29.94 -15.27
N GLY A 209 -7.38 -31.14 -15.30
CA GLY A 209 -7.17 -32.14 -16.35
C GLY A 209 -7.95 -31.96 -17.64
N THR A 210 -8.89 -31.02 -17.77
CA THR A 210 -9.83 -31.00 -18.92
C THR A 210 -9.83 -29.72 -19.76
N ALA A 211 -9.13 -28.66 -19.38
CA ALA A 211 -8.95 -27.52 -20.26
C ALA A 211 -7.48 -27.44 -20.72
N PRO A 212 -7.19 -27.22 -22.03
CA PRO A 212 -5.84 -26.93 -22.46
C PRO A 212 -5.46 -25.58 -21.86
N ALA A 213 -4.93 -25.62 -20.64
CA ALA A 213 -4.37 -24.44 -19.99
C ALA A 213 -3.20 -23.99 -20.87
N ARG A 214 -3.40 -22.91 -21.63
CA ARG A 214 -2.27 -22.18 -22.23
C ARG A 214 -1.27 -21.93 -21.12
N SER A 215 -0.03 -22.36 -21.35
CA SER A 215 1.07 -22.01 -20.44
C SER A 215 0.97 -20.52 -20.15
N PRO A 216 1.08 -20.07 -18.88
CA PRO A 216 1.06 -18.64 -18.61
C PRO A 216 2.12 -18.03 -19.52
N SER A 217 1.72 -17.12 -20.36
CA SER A 217 2.64 -16.34 -21.21
C SER A 217 3.81 -15.95 -20.32
N ALA A 218 5.05 -16.04 -20.83
CA ALA A 218 6.25 -15.82 -20.03
C ALA A 218 6.20 -14.44 -19.41
N ALA A 219 5.45 -14.34 -18.28
CA ALA A 219 5.25 -13.08 -17.59
C ALA A 219 6.60 -12.59 -17.12
N THR A 220 6.98 -11.42 -17.58
CA THR A 220 8.16 -10.74 -17.05
C THR A 220 7.89 -10.39 -15.59
N PRO A 221 8.69 -10.88 -14.64
CA PRO A 221 8.50 -10.56 -13.23
C PRO A 221 8.44 -9.03 -13.02
N SER A 222 7.53 -8.57 -12.19
CA SER A 222 7.52 -7.17 -11.76
C SER A 222 8.85 -6.82 -11.07
N PRO A 223 9.27 -5.54 -11.02
CA PRO A 223 10.50 -5.15 -10.33
C PRO A 223 10.58 -5.70 -8.89
N ALA A 224 9.49 -5.69 -8.15
CA ALA A 224 9.42 -6.25 -6.80
C ALA A 224 9.58 -7.78 -6.81
N ALA A 225 8.97 -8.48 -7.77
CA ALA A 225 9.14 -9.94 -7.92
C ALA A 225 10.59 -10.29 -8.32
N ALA A 226 11.21 -9.50 -9.20
CA ALA A 226 12.59 -9.69 -9.61
C ALA A 226 13.57 -9.47 -8.43
N ALA A 227 13.34 -8.43 -7.62
CA ALA A 227 14.10 -8.18 -6.39
C ALA A 227 13.97 -9.34 -5.40
N LEU A 228 12.74 -9.84 -5.20
CA LEU A 228 12.47 -10.97 -4.31
C LEU A 228 13.12 -12.26 -4.82
N LEU A 229 13.15 -12.51 -6.14
CA LEU A 229 13.85 -13.64 -6.74
C LEU A 229 15.36 -13.56 -6.52
N THR A 230 15.96 -12.39 -6.74
CA THR A 230 17.40 -12.15 -6.49
C THR A 230 17.73 -12.36 -5.01
N TRP A 231 16.90 -11.84 -4.12
CA TRP A 231 17.05 -12.03 -2.68
C TRP A 231 16.91 -13.52 -2.28
N ALA A 232 15.94 -14.25 -2.86
CA ALA A 232 15.74 -15.68 -2.59
C ALA A 232 16.93 -16.53 -3.03
N ALA A 233 17.49 -16.24 -4.19
CA ALA A 233 18.69 -16.93 -4.70
C ALA A 233 19.90 -16.74 -3.79
N ALA A 234 20.02 -15.59 -3.13
CA ALA A 234 21.09 -15.29 -2.18
C ALA A 234 20.91 -15.96 -0.79
N ARG A 235 19.73 -16.49 -0.48
CA ARG A 235 19.39 -17.04 0.85
C ARG A 235 18.65 -18.38 0.79
N PRO A 236 19.26 -19.42 0.15
CA PRO A 236 18.56 -20.67 -0.16
C PRO A 236 18.04 -21.41 1.09
N GLN A 237 18.76 -21.36 2.21
CA GLN A 237 18.35 -22.03 3.44
C GLN A 237 17.09 -21.40 4.05
N LEU A 238 17.07 -20.07 4.17
CA LEU A 238 15.89 -19.35 4.69
C LEU A 238 14.67 -19.54 3.80
N VAL A 239 14.89 -19.60 2.48
CA VAL A 239 13.83 -19.88 1.51
C VAL A 239 13.31 -21.30 1.65
N ALA A 240 14.18 -22.29 1.84
CA ALA A 240 13.77 -23.70 2.02
C ALA A 240 12.83 -23.85 3.24
N ASP A 241 13.15 -23.19 4.36
CA ASP A 241 12.33 -23.23 5.58
C ASP A 241 10.96 -22.55 5.41
N ARG A 242 10.82 -21.66 4.46
CA ARG A 242 9.62 -20.85 4.22
C ARG A 242 9.17 -20.85 2.75
N ALA A 243 9.53 -21.90 2.02
CA ALA A 243 9.33 -22.00 0.57
C ALA A 243 7.90 -21.70 0.13
N GLY A 244 6.91 -22.20 0.86
CA GLY A 244 5.51 -21.93 0.58
C GLY A 244 5.15 -20.44 0.67
N ALA A 245 5.57 -19.75 1.72
CA ALA A 245 5.29 -18.33 1.89
C ALA A 245 5.97 -17.50 0.79
N VAL A 246 7.24 -17.77 0.51
CA VAL A 246 7.99 -17.07 -0.55
C VAL A 246 7.36 -17.31 -1.92
N ALA A 247 6.93 -18.55 -2.23
CA ALA A 247 6.27 -18.88 -3.48
C ALA A 247 4.94 -18.13 -3.65
N VAL A 248 4.11 -18.04 -2.59
CA VAL A 248 2.85 -17.28 -2.62
C VAL A 248 3.10 -15.80 -2.85
N LEU A 249 4.06 -15.21 -2.12
CA LEU A 249 4.41 -13.80 -2.29
C LEU A 249 4.92 -13.51 -3.71
N LEU A 250 5.80 -14.35 -4.26
CA LEU A 250 6.27 -14.22 -5.63
C LEU A 250 5.13 -14.34 -6.65
N ALA A 251 4.23 -15.32 -6.48
CA ALA A 251 3.08 -15.47 -7.36
C ALA A 251 2.19 -14.24 -7.34
N ALA A 252 1.85 -13.74 -6.16
CA ALA A 252 1.01 -12.56 -6.01
C ALA A 252 1.67 -11.27 -6.54
N LEU A 253 2.99 -11.13 -6.44
CA LEU A 253 3.74 -10.00 -7.00
C LEU A 253 3.91 -10.07 -8.52
N THR A 254 4.00 -11.29 -9.08
CA THR A 254 4.22 -11.48 -10.53
C THR A 254 2.94 -11.31 -11.32
N TRP A 255 1.82 -11.74 -10.76
CA TRP A 255 0.51 -11.63 -11.37
C TRP A 255 -0.39 -10.74 -10.52
N PRO A 256 -0.14 -9.42 -10.50
CA PRO A 256 -1.03 -8.49 -9.82
C PRO A 256 -2.39 -8.51 -10.52
N GLY A 257 -3.45 -8.36 -9.75
CA GLY A 257 -4.84 -8.40 -10.24
C GLY A 257 -5.76 -8.99 -9.20
N GLY A 258 -7.03 -9.19 -9.55
CA GLY A 258 -7.99 -9.83 -8.67
C GLY A 258 -7.57 -11.26 -8.28
N PRO A 259 -8.22 -11.85 -7.26
CA PRO A 259 -7.89 -13.19 -6.81
C PRO A 259 -8.02 -14.20 -7.96
N PRO A 260 -6.97 -15.04 -8.20
CA PRO A 260 -7.01 -16.03 -9.26
C PRO A 260 -7.99 -17.16 -8.95
N THR A 261 -8.45 -17.87 -9.97
CA THR A 261 -9.12 -19.15 -9.76
C THR A 261 -8.15 -20.18 -9.18
N ALA A 262 -8.67 -21.26 -8.57
CA ALA A 262 -7.81 -22.30 -7.99
C ALA A 262 -6.85 -22.92 -9.04
N ALA A 263 -7.34 -23.16 -10.26
CA ALA A 263 -6.52 -23.67 -11.35
C ALA A 263 -5.41 -22.69 -11.78
N GLN A 264 -5.73 -21.42 -11.91
CA GLN A 264 -4.74 -20.36 -12.20
C GLN A 264 -3.70 -20.24 -11.07
N ALA A 265 -4.14 -20.30 -9.82
CA ALA A 265 -3.24 -20.24 -8.67
C ALA A 265 -2.25 -21.42 -8.66
N ALA A 266 -2.73 -22.64 -8.88
CA ALA A 266 -1.89 -23.82 -8.96
C ALA A 266 -0.86 -23.73 -10.10
N LEU A 267 -1.29 -23.26 -11.28
CA LEU A 267 -0.40 -23.11 -12.44
C LEU A 267 0.69 -22.06 -12.20
N ARG A 268 0.32 -20.90 -11.66
CA ARG A 268 1.24 -19.80 -11.32
C ARG A 268 2.23 -20.20 -10.23
N LEU A 269 1.78 -20.93 -9.21
CA LEU A 269 2.66 -21.46 -8.18
C LEU A 269 3.70 -22.46 -8.74
N ARG A 270 3.28 -23.36 -9.65
CA ARG A 270 4.23 -24.28 -10.33
C ARG A 270 5.31 -23.52 -11.09
N ALA A 271 4.94 -22.46 -11.81
CA ALA A 271 5.90 -21.60 -12.49
C ALA A 271 6.89 -20.94 -11.52
N VAL A 272 6.40 -20.38 -10.41
CA VAL A 272 7.25 -19.79 -9.37
C VAL A 272 8.16 -20.83 -8.71
N GLN A 273 7.65 -22.01 -8.41
CA GLN A 273 8.45 -23.08 -7.83
C GLN A 273 9.61 -23.50 -8.75
N GLN A 274 9.38 -23.51 -10.07
CA GLN A 274 10.45 -23.73 -11.05
C GLN A 274 11.53 -22.62 -11.02
N TRP A 275 11.11 -21.36 -10.80
CA TRP A 275 12.07 -20.25 -10.64
C TRP A 275 12.91 -20.36 -9.37
N LEU A 276 12.33 -20.86 -8.29
CA LEU A 276 13.01 -21.03 -7.01
C LEU A 276 13.95 -22.25 -6.97
N GLN A 277 13.86 -23.17 -7.95
CA GLN A 277 14.76 -24.31 -8.03
C GLN A 277 16.19 -23.87 -8.39
N PRO A 278 17.22 -24.45 -7.74
CA PRO A 278 18.61 -24.19 -8.10
C PRO A 278 18.87 -24.50 -9.59
N PRO A 279 19.73 -23.72 -10.27
CA PRO A 279 20.01 -23.92 -11.70
C PRO A 279 20.51 -25.31 -12.04
N ALA A 280 21.19 -25.99 -11.12
CA ALA A 280 21.66 -27.37 -11.29
C ALA A 280 20.49 -28.39 -11.41
N GLN A 281 19.31 -28.09 -10.85
CA GLN A 281 18.13 -28.98 -10.98
C GLN A 281 17.27 -28.65 -12.20
N ARG A 282 17.38 -27.45 -12.77
CA ARG A 282 16.67 -27.04 -14.00
C ARG A 282 17.29 -27.70 -15.27
N ALA A 283 18.54 -28.09 -15.23
CA ALA A 283 19.28 -28.62 -16.37
C ALA A 283 19.35 -30.16 -16.46
N ALA A 284 18.73 -30.89 -15.52
CA ALA A 284 18.73 -32.33 -15.56
C ALA A 284 17.60 -32.81 -16.51
N PRO A 285 17.90 -33.29 -17.73
CA PRO A 285 16.97 -34.12 -18.46
C PRO A 285 16.68 -35.35 -17.60
N VAL A 286 15.45 -35.83 -17.63
CA VAL A 286 15.04 -37.07 -16.98
C VAL A 286 15.97 -38.21 -17.50
N ALA A 287 17.10 -38.39 -16.85
CA ALA A 287 17.96 -39.52 -17.07
C ALA A 287 17.52 -40.65 -16.13
N HIS A 288 17.18 -41.76 -16.72
CA HIS A 288 16.89 -43.03 -16.05
C HIS A 288 17.85 -43.30 -14.90
N ARG A 289 17.27 -43.55 -13.71
CA ARG A 289 17.98 -44.13 -12.60
C ARG A 289 18.39 -45.58 -12.95
N ASP A 290 19.64 -45.74 -13.20
CA ASP A 290 20.33 -47.03 -12.92
C ASP A 290 21.80 -46.71 -12.58
N SER A 291 22.15 -46.88 -11.33
CA SER A 291 23.34 -47.51 -10.77
C SER A 291 23.77 -46.90 -9.42
N PRO A 292 24.14 -47.76 -8.47
CA PRO A 292 24.59 -47.33 -7.13
C PRO A 292 26.09 -47.15 -7.10
N GLY A 293 26.61 -46.14 -6.45
CA GLY A 293 28.06 -46.06 -6.28
C GLY A 293 28.58 -44.82 -5.55
N THR A 294 29.05 -45.05 -4.36
CA THR A 294 30.22 -44.45 -3.71
C THR A 294 30.06 -43.09 -3.02
N VAL A 295 30.08 -43.15 -1.70
CA VAL A 295 30.28 -42.08 -0.73
C VAL A 295 31.76 -41.70 -0.66
N PRO A 296 32.14 -40.42 -0.72
CA PRO A 296 33.45 -39.95 -0.26
C PRO A 296 33.36 -39.32 1.16
N PRO A 297 34.46 -39.40 1.94
CA PRO A 297 34.47 -39.09 3.36
C PRO A 297 34.59 -37.60 3.67
N GLY A 298 34.18 -37.27 4.91
CA GLY A 298 33.98 -35.97 5.49
C GLY A 298 35.21 -35.06 5.56
N ARG A 299 34.88 -33.76 5.69
CA ARG A 299 35.81 -32.71 6.10
C ARG A 299 35.36 -32.13 7.43
N PRO A 300 36.27 -31.82 8.35
CA PRO A 300 35.95 -31.40 9.71
C PRO A 300 35.46 -29.95 9.80
N ALA A 301 34.60 -29.74 10.79
CA ALA A 301 34.11 -28.44 11.23
C ALA A 301 35.24 -27.56 11.77
N ASN A 302 35.23 -26.31 11.38
CA ASN A 302 36.10 -25.30 11.98
C ASN A 302 35.22 -24.34 12.81
N ASP A 303 35.27 -24.54 14.13
CA ASP A 303 34.74 -23.62 15.12
C ASP A 303 35.60 -22.35 15.16
N GLY A 304 35.05 -21.26 14.67
CA GLY A 304 35.64 -19.93 14.80
C GLY A 304 34.58 -18.94 15.34
N ALA A 305 34.49 -18.88 16.66
CA ALA A 305 33.73 -17.83 17.32
C ALA A 305 34.41 -16.48 17.08
N ALA A 306 33.76 -15.61 16.29
CA ALA A 306 34.16 -14.21 16.16
C ALA A 306 33.56 -13.39 17.31
N PRO A 307 34.34 -12.45 17.90
CA PRO A 307 33.88 -11.64 19.02
C PRO A 307 32.76 -10.68 18.58
N VAL A 308 31.72 -10.64 19.42
CA VAL A 308 30.65 -9.67 19.34
C VAL A 308 31.23 -8.28 19.60
N ARG A 309 31.36 -7.48 18.56
CA ARG A 309 31.65 -6.05 18.72
C ARG A 309 30.36 -5.37 19.15
N GLU A 310 30.38 -4.80 20.35
CA GLU A 310 29.42 -3.79 20.79
C GLU A 310 29.41 -2.68 19.74
N ARG A 311 28.29 -2.57 19.01
CA ARG A 311 28.04 -1.47 18.11
C ARG A 311 27.61 -0.28 18.97
N ASP A 312 28.41 0.74 19.00
CA ASP A 312 28.04 2.08 19.42
C ASP A 312 26.70 2.47 18.76
N GLU A 313 25.74 2.82 19.63
CA GLU A 313 24.39 3.25 19.29
C GLU A 313 24.42 4.67 18.69
N GLN A 314 24.97 4.83 17.51
CA GLN A 314 24.49 5.87 16.59
C GLN A 314 23.36 5.24 15.80
N GLN A 315 22.12 5.36 16.32
CA GLN A 315 20.90 5.05 15.62
C GLN A 315 20.81 5.89 14.34
N ALA A 316 21.43 5.41 13.28
CA ALA A 316 21.15 5.90 11.94
C ALA A 316 19.66 5.64 11.70
N ALA A 317 18.87 6.71 11.66
CA ALA A 317 17.44 6.62 11.39
C ALA A 317 17.26 5.86 10.07
N LEU A 318 16.56 4.73 10.12
CA LEU A 318 16.21 3.99 8.90
C LEU A 318 15.50 4.97 7.94
N PRO A 319 15.82 4.89 6.65
CA PRO A 319 15.14 5.72 5.66
C PRO A 319 13.63 5.54 5.74
N PRO A 320 12.84 6.56 5.40
CA PRO A 320 11.40 6.41 5.24
C PRO A 320 11.14 5.33 4.19
N LEU A 321 9.98 4.65 4.28
CA LEU A 321 9.55 3.77 3.18
C LEU A 321 9.66 4.56 1.87
N PRO A 322 10.39 4.05 0.86
CA PRO A 322 10.63 4.81 -0.35
C PRO A 322 9.31 5.22 -1.00
N PRO A 323 9.23 6.42 -1.58
CA PRO A 323 8.08 6.83 -2.37
C PRO A 323 7.91 5.83 -3.53
N MET A 324 6.66 5.67 -3.99
CA MET A 324 6.39 4.87 -5.19
C MET A 324 7.27 5.35 -6.34
N ALA A 325 7.77 4.40 -7.16
CA ALA A 325 8.76 4.66 -8.20
C ALA A 325 8.47 5.93 -9.01
N ALA A 326 9.50 6.76 -9.21
CA ALA A 326 9.37 8.10 -9.77
C ALA A 326 8.93 8.13 -11.26
N ALA A 327 9.07 7.02 -12.00
CA ALA A 327 8.69 6.94 -13.40
C ALA A 327 7.30 6.31 -13.55
N GLY A 328 6.25 7.13 -13.65
CA GLY A 328 4.90 6.68 -13.95
C GLY A 328 4.70 6.36 -15.43
N LEU A 329 3.79 5.43 -15.75
CA LEU A 329 3.34 5.13 -17.09
C LEU A 329 2.43 6.25 -17.58
N ALA A 330 2.69 6.79 -18.77
CA ALA A 330 1.82 7.79 -19.39
C ALA A 330 0.50 7.13 -19.83
N THR A 331 -0.63 7.76 -19.53
CA THR A 331 -1.95 7.34 -19.99
C THR A 331 -2.71 8.52 -20.59
N GLN A 332 -3.55 8.25 -21.58
CA GLN A 332 -4.51 9.22 -22.11
C GLN A 332 -5.90 9.07 -21.49
N PHE A 333 -6.13 7.98 -20.78
CA PHE A 333 -7.44 7.60 -20.21
C PHE A 333 -7.43 7.49 -18.69
N GLY A 334 -6.63 8.31 -18.01
CA GLY A 334 -6.55 8.31 -16.55
C GLY A 334 -7.91 8.49 -15.86
N GLY A 335 -8.84 9.22 -16.47
CA GLY A 335 -10.20 9.38 -15.96
C GLY A 335 -11.03 8.09 -15.90
N LEU A 336 -10.57 6.98 -16.49
CA LEU A 336 -11.16 5.66 -16.28
C LEU A 336 -11.17 5.29 -14.78
N LEU A 337 -10.13 5.67 -14.04
CA LEU A 337 -10.04 5.36 -12.60
C LEU A 337 -11.06 6.13 -11.76
N PHE A 338 -11.61 7.22 -12.27
CA PHE A 338 -12.69 7.97 -11.59
C PHE A 338 -13.93 7.11 -11.34
N TRP A 339 -14.16 6.11 -12.19
CA TRP A 339 -15.30 5.20 -12.05
C TRP A 339 -15.13 4.21 -10.92
N LEU A 340 -13.89 3.90 -10.50
CA LEU A 340 -13.64 2.88 -9.47
C LEU A 340 -14.45 3.12 -8.18
N GLY A 341 -14.50 4.37 -7.71
CA GLY A 341 -15.28 4.75 -6.53
C GLY A 341 -16.80 4.68 -6.75
N GLN A 342 -17.27 4.69 -8.01
CA GLN A 342 -18.70 4.71 -8.35
C GLN A 342 -19.26 3.33 -8.72
N LEU A 343 -18.40 2.34 -9.04
CA LEU A 343 -18.85 1.01 -9.46
C LEU A 343 -19.86 0.36 -8.51
N PRO A 344 -19.67 0.41 -7.18
CA PRO A 344 -20.65 -0.12 -6.24
C PRO A 344 -21.99 0.63 -6.25
N ARG A 345 -21.93 1.96 -6.41
CA ARG A 345 -23.13 2.82 -6.44
C ARG A 345 -23.96 2.62 -7.71
N LEU A 346 -23.29 2.36 -8.83
CA LEU A 346 -23.92 2.14 -10.13
C LEU A 346 -24.26 0.66 -10.36
N GLY A 347 -24.07 -0.18 -9.35
CA GLY A 347 -24.44 -1.61 -9.39
C GLY A 347 -23.58 -2.46 -10.32
N ALA A 348 -22.36 -2.00 -10.64
CA ALA A 348 -21.39 -2.76 -11.40
C ALA A 348 -20.55 -3.69 -10.51
N VAL A 349 -20.56 -3.46 -9.20
CA VAL A 349 -19.95 -4.31 -8.18
C VAL A 349 -20.96 -4.52 -7.07
N ALA A 350 -21.35 -5.75 -6.81
CA ALA A 350 -22.26 -6.07 -5.73
C ALA A 350 -21.55 -5.97 -4.37
N LYS A 351 -22.33 -5.62 -3.33
CA LYS A 351 -21.80 -5.46 -1.98
C LYS A 351 -21.22 -6.79 -1.45
N GLY A 352 -19.92 -6.78 -1.14
CA GLY A 352 -19.21 -7.97 -0.65
C GLY A 352 -18.67 -8.89 -1.73
N GLU A 353 -18.90 -8.60 -3.00
CA GLU A 353 -18.34 -9.32 -4.13
C GLU A 353 -17.09 -8.61 -4.68
N SER A 354 -16.16 -9.40 -5.22
CA SER A 354 -15.01 -8.89 -5.95
C SER A 354 -15.19 -9.28 -7.42
N PRO A 355 -15.36 -8.30 -8.32
CA PRO A 355 -15.47 -8.58 -9.74
C PRO A 355 -14.17 -9.21 -10.24
N SER A 356 -14.27 -10.10 -11.22
CA SER A 356 -13.06 -10.64 -11.84
C SER A 356 -12.32 -9.55 -12.63
N ALA A 357 -11.00 -9.68 -12.75
CA ALA A 357 -10.22 -8.77 -13.60
C ALA A 357 -10.75 -8.76 -15.03
N LEU A 358 -11.27 -9.88 -15.51
CA LEU A 358 -11.89 -10.01 -16.84
C LEU A 358 -13.17 -9.18 -16.98
N ALA A 359 -14.02 -9.13 -15.94
CA ALA A 359 -15.22 -8.30 -15.92
C ALA A 359 -14.88 -6.79 -15.92
N LEU A 360 -13.88 -6.39 -15.13
CA LEU A 360 -13.38 -5.01 -15.12
C LEU A 360 -12.76 -4.63 -16.46
N TRP A 361 -12.03 -5.56 -17.07
CA TRP A 361 -11.47 -5.39 -18.40
C TRP A 361 -12.56 -5.19 -19.47
N ALA A 362 -13.60 -6.05 -19.46
CA ALA A 362 -14.73 -5.90 -20.35
C ALA A 362 -15.42 -4.54 -20.17
N LEU A 363 -15.57 -4.07 -18.92
CA LEU A 363 -16.16 -2.77 -18.62
C LEU A 363 -15.27 -1.62 -19.13
N ALA A 364 -13.97 -1.65 -18.92
CA ALA A 364 -13.05 -0.63 -19.43
C ALA A 364 -13.14 -0.53 -20.96
N ARG A 365 -13.25 -1.67 -21.67
CA ARG A 365 -13.45 -1.74 -23.12
C ARG A 365 -14.81 -1.16 -23.55
N ALA A 366 -15.88 -1.47 -22.80
CA ALA A 366 -17.22 -0.93 -23.07
C ALA A 366 -17.31 0.59 -22.83
N LEU A 367 -16.47 1.13 -21.93
CA LEU A 367 -16.31 2.59 -21.72
C LEU A 367 -15.43 3.27 -22.78
N GLY A 368 -14.97 2.54 -23.80
CA GLY A 368 -14.24 3.09 -24.93
C GLY A 368 -12.73 3.26 -24.73
N VAL A 369 -12.16 2.66 -23.69
CA VAL A 369 -10.71 2.77 -23.42
C VAL A 369 -9.94 1.74 -24.26
N PRO A 370 -8.85 2.15 -24.97
CA PRO A 370 -8.00 1.23 -25.71
C PRO A 370 -7.38 0.15 -24.85
N ALA A 371 -7.21 -1.05 -25.40
CA ALA A 371 -6.70 -2.22 -24.65
C ALA A 371 -5.27 -2.03 -24.15
N ASP A 372 -4.46 -1.31 -24.88
CA ASP A 372 -3.06 -1.04 -24.65
C ASP A 372 -2.79 0.15 -23.73
N ASP A 373 -3.83 0.93 -23.38
CA ASP A 373 -3.66 2.04 -22.45
C ASP A 373 -3.43 1.54 -21.02
N PRO A 374 -2.40 2.02 -20.31
CA PRO A 374 -2.09 1.60 -18.94
C PRO A 374 -3.24 1.77 -17.94
N ALA A 375 -4.21 2.67 -18.21
CA ALA A 375 -5.39 2.82 -17.35
C ALA A 375 -6.23 1.55 -17.30
N CYS A 376 -6.28 0.74 -18.36
CA CYS A 376 -6.97 -0.54 -18.35
C CYS A 376 -6.35 -1.51 -17.34
N ALA A 377 -5.03 -1.64 -17.32
CA ALA A 377 -4.33 -2.47 -16.35
C ALA A 377 -4.55 -1.98 -14.91
N ALA A 378 -4.47 -0.66 -14.69
CA ALA A 378 -4.75 -0.05 -13.39
C ALA A 378 -6.20 -0.29 -12.94
N PHE A 379 -7.17 -0.15 -13.82
CA PHE A 379 -8.58 -0.39 -13.55
C PHE A 379 -8.88 -1.84 -13.16
N CYS A 380 -8.09 -2.79 -13.68
CA CYS A 380 -8.16 -4.21 -13.33
C CYS A 380 -7.30 -4.60 -12.10
N GLY A 381 -6.74 -3.64 -11.37
CA GLY A 381 -5.91 -3.90 -10.20
C GLY A 381 -4.44 -4.23 -10.50
N GLY A 382 -3.95 -3.83 -11.68
CA GLY A 382 -2.53 -3.92 -12.05
C GLY A 382 -2.18 -4.99 -13.09
N GLY A 383 -3.16 -5.67 -13.67
CA GLY A 383 -2.90 -6.67 -14.72
C GLY A 383 -3.99 -6.67 -15.80
N VAL A 384 -3.58 -6.86 -17.04
CA VAL A 384 -4.50 -7.09 -18.16
C VAL A 384 -4.74 -8.59 -18.27
N PRO A 385 -5.99 -9.07 -18.31
CA PRO A 385 -6.28 -10.48 -18.55
C PRO A 385 -5.77 -10.92 -19.92
N ASP A 386 -5.13 -12.09 -19.97
CA ASP A 386 -4.62 -12.71 -21.21
C ASP A 386 -5.66 -13.68 -21.82
N GLU A 387 -6.93 -13.45 -21.54
CA GLU A 387 -8.05 -14.31 -21.95
C GLU A 387 -8.99 -13.55 -22.90
N ASP A 388 -9.58 -14.28 -23.83
CA ASP A 388 -10.64 -13.75 -24.69
C ASP A 388 -11.88 -13.42 -23.84
N LEU A 389 -12.53 -12.30 -24.14
CA LEU A 389 -13.73 -11.87 -23.44
C LEU A 389 -14.92 -12.74 -23.78
N PRO A 390 -15.54 -13.47 -22.83
CA PRO A 390 -16.79 -14.18 -23.05
C PRO A 390 -17.90 -13.25 -23.51
N PRO A 391 -18.75 -13.62 -24.49
CA PRO A 391 -19.84 -12.78 -24.97
C PRO A 391 -20.80 -12.29 -23.90
N ALA A 392 -21.05 -13.09 -22.88
CA ALA A 392 -21.89 -12.72 -21.74
C ALA A 392 -21.29 -11.53 -20.96
N LEU A 393 -19.99 -11.58 -20.65
CA LEU A 393 -19.31 -10.46 -19.97
C LEU A 393 -19.28 -9.18 -20.80
N VAL A 394 -19.17 -9.31 -22.13
CA VAL A 394 -19.24 -8.15 -23.04
C VAL A 394 -20.63 -7.51 -22.99
N ALA A 395 -21.70 -8.31 -23.02
CA ALA A 395 -23.06 -7.83 -22.92
C ALA A 395 -23.33 -7.13 -21.59
N ASP A 396 -22.91 -7.74 -20.47
CA ASP A 396 -23.06 -7.15 -19.13
C ASP A 396 -22.28 -5.81 -19.02
N ALA A 397 -21.06 -5.78 -19.52
CA ALA A 397 -20.23 -4.59 -19.53
C ALA A 397 -20.86 -3.43 -20.36
N GLN A 398 -21.45 -3.76 -21.51
CA GLN A 398 -22.18 -2.79 -22.34
C GLN A 398 -23.42 -2.24 -21.61
N ALA A 399 -24.18 -3.11 -20.92
CA ALA A 399 -25.31 -2.68 -20.11
C ALA A 399 -24.90 -1.75 -18.97
N HIS A 400 -23.74 -2.00 -18.31
CA HIS A 400 -23.19 -1.10 -17.30
C HIS A 400 -22.75 0.24 -17.94
N ALA A 401 -22.06 0.23 -19.05
CA ALA A 401 -21.63 1.46 -19.75
C ALA A 401 -22.83 2.32 -20.14
N GLN A 402 -23.93 1.72 -20.63
CA GLN A 402 -25.17 2.42 -20.91
C GLN A 402 -25.80 3.06 -19.68
N ARG A 403 -25.80 2.36 -18.53
CA ARG A 403 -26.27 2.92 -17.25
C ARG A 403 -25.42 4.10 -16.79
N PHE A 404 -24.11 4.03 -16.98
CA PHE A 404 -23.20 5.13 -16.66
C PHE A 404 -23.45 6.34 -17.57
N ALA A 405 -23.69 6.11 -18.86
CA ALA A 405 -24.05 7.19 -19.79
C ALA A 405 -25.35 7.87 -19.37
N ALA A 406 -26.40 7.11 -19.11
CA ALA A 406 -27.69 7.64 -18.67
C ALA A 406 -27.58 8.44 -17.35
N TRP A 407 -26.79 7.94 -16.40
CA TRP A 407 -26.52 8.65 -15.17
C TRP A 407 -25.77 9.98 -15.41
N LEU A 408 -24.77 10.01 -16.28
CA LEU A 408 -24.05 11.24 -16.64
C LEU A 408 -24.96 12.23 -17.38
N ASP A 409 -25.86 11.77 -18.23
CA ASP A 409 -26.80 12.62 -18.97
C ASP A 409 -27.74 13.38 -18.02
N GLU A 410 -28.11 12.74 -16.90
CA GLU A 410 -28.94 13.35 -15.86
C GLU A 410 -28.11 14.22 -14.91
N ALA A 411 -26.96 13.73 -14.44
CA ALA A 411 -26.21 14.34 -13.32
C ALA A 411 -25.24 15.45 -13.79
N ALA A 412 -24.79 15.42 -15.06
CA ALA A 412 -23.85 16.41 -15.65
C ALA A 412 -24.25 16.84 -17.06
N PRO A 413 -25.40 17.53 -17.22
CA PRO A 413 -25.85 17.97 -18.54
C PRO A 413 -24.90 18.98 -19.21
N ASP A 414 -24.10 19.67 -18.43
CA ASP A 414 -23.08 20.64 -18.84
C ASP A 414 -21.76 20.00 -19.31
N LEU A 415 -21.56 18.71 -19.09
CA LEU A 415 -20.40 17.98 -19.63
C LEU A 415 -20.59 17.74 -21.14
N ALA A 416 -19.55 18.07 -21.92
CA ALA A 416 -19.60 17.93 -23.38
C ALA A 416 -19.81 16.45 -23.81
N PRO A 417 -20.74 16.16 -24.73
CA PRO A 417 -20.89 14.82 -25.29
C PRO A 417 -19.73 14.46 -26.24
N PRO A 418 -19.30 13.17 -26.37
CA PRO A 418 -19.79 12.03 -25.59
C PRO A 418 -19.26 12.05 -24.15
N ARG A 419 -20.16 12.11 -23.16
CA ARG A 419 -19.81 12.38 -21.76
C ARG A 419 -18.89 11.31 -21.14
N ILE A 420 -19.10 10.04 -21.45
CA ILE A 420 -18.22 8.96 -20.97
C ILE A 420 -16.78 9.19 -21.45
N GLU A 421 -16.61 9.49 -22.74
CA GLU A 421 -15.27 9.78 -23.29
C GLU A 421 -14.69 11.04 -22.62
N ALA A 422 -15.47 12.09 -22.43
CA ALA A 422 -15.04 13.32 -21.77
C ALA A 422 -14.59 13.07 -20.32
N VAL A 423 -15.19 12.12 -19.58
CA VAL A 423 -14.73 11.70 -18.26
C VAL A 423 -13.47 10.84 -18.35
N CYS A 424 -13.47 9.82 -19.21
CA CYS A 424 -12.39 8.84 -19.27
C CYS A 424 -11.09 9.41 -19.84
N ARG A 425 -11.19 10.30 -20.84
CA ARG A 425 -10.05 10.85 -21.60
C ARG A 425 -9.37 11.97 -20.84
N ARG A 426 -8.51 11.59 -19.89
CA ARG A 426 -7.69 12.48 -19.06
C ARG A 426 -6.24 12.03 -19.13
N THR A 427 -5.40 12.86 -19.76
CA THR A 427 -3.97 12.60 -19.84
C THR A 427 -3.34 12.74 -18.47
N GLY A 428 -2.53 11.75 -18.06
CA GLY A 428 -1.87 11.74 -16.77
C GLY A 428 -0.75 10.71 -16.69
N ARG A 429 -0.27 10.49 -15.48
CA ARG A 429 0.74 9.48 -15.17
C ARG A 429 0.20 8.51 -14.12
N LEU A 430 0.37 7.22 -14.38
CA LEU A 430 -0.02 6.13 -13.49
C LEU A 430 1.20 5.55 -12.82
N HIS A 431 1.20 5.55 -11.51
CA HIS A 431 2.17 4.86 -10.68
C HIS A 431 1.49 3.64 -10.08
N MET A 432 1.93 2.46 -10.49
CA MET A 432 1.37 1.20 -10.02
C MET A 432 2.42 0.43 -9.23
N ALA A 433 2.05 0.05 -8.02
CA ALA A 433 2.76 -0.90 -7.19
C ALA A 433 1.77 -1.96 -6.69
N PRO A 434 2.21 -3.16 -6.28
CA PRO A 434 1.30 -4.17 -5.75
C PRO A 434 0.43 -3.61 -4.62
N GLY A 435 -0.89 -3.65 -4.79
CA GLY A 435 -1.86 -3.10 -3.84
C GLY A 435 -2.00 -1.57 -3.83
N TRP A 436 -1.32 -0.83 -4.73
CA TRP A 436 -1.33 0.63 -4.77
C TRP A 436 -1.37 1.15 -6.19
N ILE A 437 -2.29 2.07 -6.45
CA ILE A 437 -2.45 2.75 -7.73
C ILE A 437 -2.54 4.25 -7.44
N GLU A 438 -1.66 5.04 -8.03
CA GLU A 438 -1.68 6.49 -7.94
C GLU A 438 -1.79 7.08 -9.34
N LEU A 439 -2.85 7.84 -9.59
CA LEU A 439 -3.04 8.62 -10.81
C LEU A 439 -2.63 10.07 -10.53
N ARG A 440 -1.71 10.59 -11.32
CA ARG A 440 -1.29 12.00 -11.30
C ARG A 440 -1.78 12.69 -12.56
N LEU A 441 -2.53 13.76 -12.37
CA LEU A 441 -3.14 14.56 -13.43
C LEU A 441 -2.58 15.99 -13.38
N PRO A 442 -2.39 16.66 -14.52
CA PRO A 442 -2.06 18.08 -14.51
C PRO A 442 -3.17 18.90 -13.86
N LEU A 443 -2.81 19.90 -13.06
CA LEU A 443 -3.78 20.80 -12.44
C LEU A 443 -4.72 21.47 -13.46
N ALA A 444 -4.20 21.77 -14.65
CA ALA A 444 -4.98 22.33 -15.76
C ALA A 444 -6.08 21.38 -16.28
N SER A 445 -6.05 20.09 -15.96
CA SER A 445 -7.07 19.11 -16.35
C SER A 445 -8.26 19.00 -15.38
N VAL A 446 -8.28 19.81 -14.32
CA VAL A 446 -9.42 19.88 -13.38
C VAL A 446 -10.67 20.33 -14.13
N ASP A 447 -11.74 19.55 -13.98
CA ASP A 447 -13.03 19.82 -14.60
C ASP A 447 -14.07 20.01 -13.52
N THR A 448 -14.75 21.16 -13.56
CA THR A 448 -15.73 21.54 -12.51
C THR A 448 -16.95 20.64 -12.50
N ALA A 449 -17.38 20.09 -13.64
CA ALA A 449 -18.50 19.16 -13.70
C ALA A 449 -18.12 17.80 -13.07
N VAL A 450 -16.94 17.28 -13.41
CA VAL A 450 -16.37 16.05 -12.83
C VAL A 450 -16.18 16.21 -11.32
N ARG A 451 -15.66 17.37 -10.88
CA ARG A 451 -15.43 17.69 -9.46
C ARG A 451 -16.74 17.78 -8.68
N ARG A 452 -17.75 18.44 -9.24
CA ARG A 452 -19.07 18.56 -8.61
C ARG A 452 -19.76 17.20 -8.41
N LEU A 453 -19.53 16.24 -9.33
CA LEU A 453 -20.00 14.87 -9.19
C LEU A 453 -19.18 14.04 -8.20
N GLY A 454 -18.03 14.55 -7.75
CA GLY A 454 -17.12 13.82 -6.87
C GLY A 454 -16.45 12.61 -7.55
N LEU A 455 -16.37 12.62 -8.88
CA LEU A 455 -15.78 11.51 -9.63
C LEU A 455 -14.27 11.44 -9.45
N ASP A 456 -13.60 12.57 -9.33
CA ASP A 456 -12.16 12.72 -9.17
C ASP A 456 -11.71 12.74 -7.69
N LEU A 457 -12.60 12.38 -6.78
CA LEU A 457 -12.23 12.16 -5.38
C LEU A 457 -11.43 10.86 -5.24
N ASP A 458 -10.51 10.85 -4.29
CA ASP A 458 -9.75 9.65 -3.96
C ASP A 458 -10.68 8.51 -3.60
N PRO A 459 -10.66 7.39 -4.33
CA PRO A 459 -11.42 6.21 -3.92
C PRO A 459 -10.91 5.59 -2.62
N GLY A 460 -9.63 5.83 -2.28
CA GLY A 460 -9.00 5.23 -1.12
C GLY A 460 -8.82 3.72 -1.24
N TRP A 461 -9.04 3.00 -0.14
CA TRP A 461 -9.01 1.55 -0.14
C TRP A 461 -10.26 0.95 -0.79
N LEU A 462 -10.06 0.17 -1.86
CA LEU A 462 -11.11 -0.57 -2.55
C LEU A 462 -10.99 -2.07 -2.25
N PRO A 463 -11.77 -2.61 -1.28
CA PRO A 463 -11.65 -4.00 -0.82
C PRO A 463 -11.82 -5.02 -1.94
N TRP A 464 -12.72 -4.74 -2.88
CA TRP A 464 -13.05 -5.60 -4.01
C TRP A 464 -11.96 -5.60 -5.09
N LEU A 465 -11.12 -4.54 -5.18
CA LEU A 465 -9.97 -4.45 -6.07
C LEU A 465 -8.68 -4.94 -5.37
N GLY A 466 -8.64 -4.89 -4.04
CA GLY A 466 -7.45 -5.19 -3.25
C GLY A 466 -6.34 -4.15 -3.39
N CYS A 467 -6.71 -2.91 -3.74
CA CYS A 467 -5.77 -1.82 -3.96
C CYS A 467 -6.22 -0.54 -3.26
N VAL A 468 -5.25 0.26 -2.83
CA VAL A 468 -5.45 1.67 -2.50
C VAL A 468 -5.32 2.45 -3.80
N VAL A 469 -6.34 3.25 -4.12
CA VAL A 469 -6.34 4.10 -5.32
C VAL A 469 -6.32 5.56 -4.88
N SER A 470 -5.36 6.32 -5.38
CA SER A 470 -5.19 7.74 -5.09
C SER A 470 -5.17 8.55 -6.38
N ILE A 471 -5.85 9.69 -6.38
CA ILE A 471 -5.91 10.61 -7.51
C ILE A 471 -5.34 11.95 -7.07
N ARG A 472 -4.32 12.43 -7.78
CA ARG A 472 -3.63 13.68 -7.45
C ARG A 472 -3.60 14.60 -8.64
N TYR A 473 -3.80 15.89 -8.37
CA TYR A 473 -3.52 16.95 -9.32
C TYR A 473 -2.20 17.60 -8.92
N GLU A 474 -1.32 17.76 -9.88
CA GLU A 474 0.03 18.38 -9.70
C GLU A 474 0.36 19.31 -10.88
N ASP A 475 1.25 20.27 -10.66
CA ASP A 475 1.72 21.21 -11.67
C ASP A 475 2.68 20.58 -12.69
#